data_593e60480bde0d5f1e37568dbca860c7
#
_entry.id   593e60480bde0d5f1e37568dbca860c7
#
_cell.length_a   1.000
_cell.length_b   1.000
_cell.length_c   1.000
_cell.angle_alpha   90.00
_cell.angle_beta   90.00
_cell.angle_gamma   90.00
#
_symmetry.space_group_name_H-M   'P 1'
#
loop_
_entity.id
_entity.type
_entity.pdbx_description
1 polymer ?
#
loop_
_entity_poly.entity_id
_entity_poly.type
_entity_poly.pdbx_seq_one_letter_code
_entity_poly.pdbx_strand_id
1 'polypeptide(L)'
;FQLPQQKQRTGSISDIALVQLLQKLKQFQARTIGLDIYRDFSAKGDRGTLATRLRDRNFFAICKASDRAKNHPGTAPPPEVPPENLGFSDVIQDPDGVLRRHLLAMKPVPTSPCTAPYALSAQLAFHYLEQEGISARYNAAGDLVLGDVVFPRFRSRIGGYQ
;
A
#
# COMPACT_ATOMS: atom_id res chain seq x y z
N PHE A 1 -16.73 -20.24 -10.17
CA PHE A 1 -15.27 -20.37 -10.04
C PHE A 1 -15.00 -21.05 -8.70
N GLN A 2 -14.74 -22.37 -8.70
CA GLN A 2 -14.36 -23.09 -7.48
C GLN A 2 -12.86 -22.92 -7.27
N LEU A 3 -12.48 -22.19 -6.23
CA LEU A 3 -11.10 -22.12 -5.77
C LEU A 3 -10.66 -23.48 -5.23
N PRO A 4 -9.43 -23.95 -5.54
CA PRO A 4 -8.90 -25.20 -4.97
C PRO A 4 -8.97 -25.14 -3.44
N GLN A 5 -9.29 -26.29 -2.81
CA GLN A 5 -9.34 -26.38 -1.34
C GLN A 5 -8.03 -25.92 -0.72
N GLN A 6 -8.13 -24.87 0.05
CA GLN A 6 -7.05 -24.23 0.76
C GLN A 6 -6.94 -24.81 2.15
N LYS A 7 -5.72 -25.18 2.59
CA LYS A 7 -5.41 -25.19 4.02
C LYS A 7 -5.46 -23.74 4.47
N GLN A 8 -6.60 -23.32 5.02
CA GLN A 8 -6.88 -21.97 5.44
C GLN A 8 -5.86 -21.49 6.47
N ARG A 9 -5.07 -20.48 6.10
CA ARG A 9 -4.72 -19.43 7.06
C ARG A 9 -5.90 -18.48 7.08
N THR A 10 -6.55 -18.35 8.21
CA THR A 10 -7.68 -17.44 8.43
C THR A 10 -7.30 -16.04 7.96
N GLY A 11 -8.02 -15.52 6.96
CA GLY A 11 -7.92 -14.13 6.55
C GLY A 11 -7.00 -13.79 5.39
N SER A 12 -6.38 -14.74 4.68
CA SER A 12 -5.55 -14.44 3.52
C SER A 12 -5.89 -15.29 2.30
N ILE A 13 -5.70 -14.72 1.11
CA ILE A 13 -5.82 -15.44 -0.17
C ILE A 13 -4.67 -16.45 -0.32
N SER A 14 -4.94 -17.64 -0.91
CA SER A 14 -3.88 -18.62 -1.19
C SER A 14 -2.93 -18.13 -2.27
N ASP A 15 -1.71 -18.64 -2.23
CA ASP A 15 -0.70 -18.36 -3.24
C ASP A 15 -1.20 -18.76 -4.64
N ILE A 16 -1.83 -19.92 -4.77
CA ILE A 16 -2.39 -20.40 -6.04
C ILE A 16 -3.48 -19.47 -6.56
N ALA A 17 -4.42 -19.07 -5.70
CA ALA A 17 -5.50 -18.18 -6.09
C ALA A 17 -4.96 -16.78 -6.45
N LEU A 18 -3.98 -16.28 -5.70
CA LEU A 18 -3.35 -15.00 -5.98
C LEU A 18 -2.61 -15.02 -7.31
N VAL A 19 -1.85 -16.09 -7.61
CA VAL A 19 -1.19 -16.27 -8.93
C VAL A 19 -2.21 -16.23 -10.06
N GLN A 20 -3.31 -16.99 -9.94
CA GLN A 20 -4.36 -17.02 -10.97
C GLN A 20 -5.00 -15.63 -11.17
N LEU A 21 -5.28 -14.92 -10.08
CA LEU A 21 -5.80 -13.56 -10.14
C LEU A 21 -4.83 -12.61 -10.84
N LEU A 22 -3.56 -12.61 -10.42
CA LEU A 22 -2.53 -11.75 -11.02
C LEU A 22 -2.29 -12.06 -12.50
N GLN A 23 -2.36 -13.35 -12.89
CA GLN A 23 -2.31 -13.75 -14.30
C GLN A 23 -3.48 -13.16 -15.10
N LYS A 24 -4.70 -13.20 -14.54
CA LYS A 24 -5.87 -12.60 -15.17
C LYS A 24 -5.74 -11.09 -15.30
N LEU A 25 -5.34 -10.40 -14.24
CA LEU A 25 -5.13 -8.95 -14.27
C LEU A 25 -4.08 -8.56 -15.32
N LYS A 26 -3.02 -9.37 -15.47
CA LYS A 26 -2.02 -9.17 -16.52
C LYS A 26 -2.61 -9.36 -17.93
N GLN A 27 -3.46 -10.38 -18.14
CA GLN A 27 -4.13 -10.58 -19.44
C GLN A 27 -5.00 -9.39 -19.83
N PHE A 28 -5.63 -8.73 -18.83
CA PHE A 28 -6.42 -7.51 -19.02
C PHE A 28 -5.60 -6.23 -18.97
N GLN A 29 -4.27 -6.34 -18.96
CA GLN A 29 -3.35 -5.20 -18.99
C GLN A 29 -3.62 -4.18 -17.87
N ALA A 30 -3.91 -4.67 -16.64
CA ALA A 30 -4.09 -3.80 -15.49
C ALA A 30 -2.86 -2.92 -15.30
N ARG A 31 -3.07 -1.60 -15.33
CA ARG A 31 -1.99 -0.61 -15.27
C ARG A 31 -1.34 -0.56 -13.89
N THR A 32 -2.14 -0.73 -12.85
CA THR A 32 -1.71 -0.69 -11.45
C THR A 32 -2.54 -1.69 -10.65
N ILE A 33 -1.90 -2.45 -9.78
CA ILE A 33 -2.52 -3.49 -8.97
C ILE A 33 -2.15 -3.25 -7.52
N GLY A 34 -3.14 -3.10 -6.64
CA GLY A 34 -2.95 -2.98 -5.20
C GLY A 34 -3.46 -4.21 -4.45
N LEU A 35 -2.63 -4.81 -3.62
CA LEU A 35 -3.04 -5.86 -2.69
C LEU A 35 -3.31 -5.26 -1.32
N ASP A 36 -4.58 -5.03 -1.00
CA ASP A 36 -5.05 -4.54 0.30
C ASP A 36 -5.38 -5.72 1.25
N ILE A 37 -4.42 -6.62 1.37
CA ILE A 37 -4.48 -7.77 2.29
C ILE A 37 -3.11 -7.90 2.95
N TYR A 38 -3.08 -7.97 4.28
CA TYR A 38 -1.83 -8.20 5.01
C TYR A 38 -1.25 -9.57 4.69
N ARG A 39 0.03 -9.56 4.33
CA ARG A 39 0.79 -10.73 3.98
C ARG A 39 2.24 -10.56 4.44
N ASP A 40 2.50 -10.84 5.69
CA ASP A 40 3.79 -10.72 6.34
C ASP A 40 4.66 -11.99 6.23
N PHE A 41 4.40 -12.81 5.23
CA PHE A 41 5.07 -14.09 5.00
C PHE A 41 5.40 -14.30 3.53
N SER A 42 6.47 -15.06 3.27
CA SER A 42 6.92 -15.36 1.92
C SER A 42 5.96 -16.25 1.13
N ALA A 43 5.99 -16.09 -0.18
CA ALA A 43 5.30 -16.97 -1.11
C ALA A 43 5.75 -18.43 -0.94
N LYS A 44 4.79 -19.36 -0.86
CA LYS A 44 5.03 -20.80 -0.68
C LYS A 44 4.50 -21.57 -1.89
N GLY A 45 5.22 -22.59 -2.31
CA GLY A 45 4.69 -23.66 -3.17
C GLY A 45 5.02 -23.56 -4.64
N ASP A 46 4.76 -22.52 -5.36
CA ASP A 46 5.17 -22.40 -6.77
C ASP A 46 6.44 -21.56 -6.85
N ARG A 47 7.56 -22.28 -6.83
CA ARG A 47 8.92 -21.71 -6.70
C ARG A 47 9.23 -20.70 -7.80
N GLY A 48 8.77 -19.48 -7.63
CA GLY A 48 9.14 -18.36 -8.47
C GLY A 48 7.97 -17.61 -9.09
N THR A 49 6.83 -18.23 -9.40
CA THR A 49 5.75 -17.53 -10.13
C THR A 49 5.13 -16.41 -9.28
N LEU A 50 4.68 -16.69 -8.05
CA LEU A 50 4.13 -15.65 -7.19
C LEU A 50 5.19 -14.63 -6.79
N ALA A 51 6.35 -15.09 -6.32
CA ALA A 51 7.45 -14.21 -5.93
C ALA A 51 7.88 -13.26 -7.06
N THR A 52 7.88 -13.74 -8.31
CA THR A 52 8.15 -12.92 -9.49
C THR A 52 7.05 -11.88 -9.71
N ARG A 53 5.77 -12.29 -9.58
CA ARG A 53 4.64 -11.37 -9.75
C ARG A 53 4.57 -10.28 -8.68
N LEU A 54 4.92 -10.61 -7.45
CA LEU A 54 4.99 -9.64 -6.34
C LEU A 54 6.09 -8.58 -6.55
N ARG A 55 7.04 -8.83 -7.46
CA ARG A 55 8.09 -7.89 -7.88
C ARG A 55 7.74 -7.08 -9.13
N ASP A 56 6.59 -7.35 -9.75
CA ASP A 56 6.18 -6.59 -10.94
C ASP A 56 6.05 -5.10 -10.58
N ARG A 57 6.54 -4.21 -11.47
CA ARG A 57 6.59 -2.76 -11.23
C ARG A 57 5.23 -2.13 -10.95
N ASN A 58 4.16 -2.72 -11.49
CA ASN A 58 2.79 -2.26 -11.32
C ASN A 58 2.05 -2.92 -10.15
N PHE A 59 2.74 -3.73 -9.34
CA PHE A 59 2.16 -4.40 -8.19
C PHE A 59 2.58 -3.70 -6.90
N PHE A 60 1.61 -3.35 -6.06
CA PHE A 60 1.79 -2.68 -4.78
C PHE A 60 1.12 -3.48 -3.67
N ALA A 61 1.71 -3.47 -2.48
CA ALA A 61 1.15 -4.17 -1.32
C ALA A 61 1.18 -3.29 -0.08
N ILE A 62 0.37 -3.67 0.90
CA ILE A 62 0.26 -2.95 2.17
C ILE A 62 1.21 -3.49 3.24
N CYS A 63 1.56 -2.59 4.13
CA CYS A 63 2.04 -2.85 5.48
C CYS A 63 1.32 -1.92 6.48
N LYS A 64 1.48 -2.14 7.77
CA LYS A 64 0.91 -1.32 8.82
C LYS A 64 1.99 -0.82 9.76
N ALA A 65 1.96 0.48 10.06
CA ALA A 65 2.89 1.06 11.01
C ALA A 65 2.62 0.57 12.45
N SER A 66 3.66 0.57 13.28
CA SER A 66 3.49 0.36 14.71
C SER A 66 2.78 1.56 15.34
N ASP A 67 1.84 1.30 16.24
CA ASP A 67 1.12 2.31 17.02
C ASP A 67 1.32 2.03 18.52
N ARG A 68 2.18 2.83 19.15
CA ARG A 68 2.48 2.68 20.57
C ARG A 68 1.27 3.02 21.45
N ALA A 69 0.45 3.98 21.05
CA ALA A 69 -0.71 4.38 21.84
C ALA A 69 -1.78 3.27 21.90
N LYS A 70 -1.88 2.47 20.84
CA LYS A 70 -2.79 1.31 20.74
C LYS A 70 -2.10 -0.02 21.04
N ASN A 71 -0.83 -0.01 21.47
CA ASN A 71 -0.01 -1.20 21.67
C ASN A 71 -0.03 -2.17 20.46
N HIS A 72 0.00 -1.61 19.27
CA HIS A 72 -0.01 -2.39 18.03
C HIS A 72 1.41 -2.45 17.44
N PRO A 73 1.99 -3.65 17.25
CA PRO A 73 3.37 -3.79 16.79
C PRO A 73 3.58 -3.39 15.32
N GLY A 74 2.51 -3.19 14.57
CA GLY A 74 2.53 -3.05 13.12
C GLY A 74 2.43 -4.41 12.42
N THR A 75 2.45 -4.38 11.09
CA THR A 75 2.46 -5.57 10.23
C THR A 75 3.46 -5.36 9.10
N ALA A 76 4.39 -6.30 8.97
CA ALA A 76 5.39 -6.26 7.92
C ALA A 76 4.77 -6.44 6.52
N PRO A 77 5.39 -5.89 5.48
CA PRO A 77 4.96 -6.13 4.10
C PRO A 77 5.33 -7.54 3.64
N PRO A 78 4.79 -7.98 2.48
CA PRO A 78 5.27 -9.19 1.82
C PRO A 78 6.76 -9.08 1.51
N PRO A 79 7.60 -10.07 1.89
CA PRO A 79 9.06 -9.97 1.73
C PRO A 79 9.55 -9.84 0.29
N GLU A 80 8.75 -10.26 -0.68
CA GLU A 80 9.10 -10.21 -2.10
C GLU A 80 8.80 -8.87 -2.76
N VAL A 81 7.96 -8.03 -2.17
CA VAL A 81 7.58 -6.73 -2.75
C VAL A 81 8.69 -5.72 -2.51
N PRO A 82 9.17 -5.03 -3.56
CA PRO A 82 10.18 -4.00 -3.42
C PRO A 82 9.73 -2.84 -2.50
N PRO A 83 10.63 -2.23 -1.73
CA PRO A 83 10.28 -1.16 -0.79
C PRO A 83 9.56 0.03 -1.44
N GLU A 84 9.90 0.37 -2.67
CA GLU A 84 9.27 1.43 -3.45
C GLU A 84 7.82 1.13 -3.85
N ASN A 85 7.43 -0.13 -3.83
CA ASN A 85 6.07 -0.60 -4.15
C ASN A 85 5.23 -0.87 -2.90
N LEU A 86 5.69 -0.42 -1.74
CA LEU A 86 4.94 -0.57 -0.49
C LEU A 86 4.13 0.69 -0.19
N GLY A 87 2.90 0.46 0.28
CA GLY A 87 2.06 1.50 0.84
C GLY A 87 1.62 1.15 2.26
N PHE A 88 1.47 2.14 3.13
CA PHE A 88 0.85 1.89 4.42
C PHE A 88 -0.69 1.86 4.28
N SER A 89 -1.33 1.10 5.17
CA SER A 89 -2.80 1.01 5.26
C SER A 89 -3.38 1.75 6.47
N ASP A 90 -2.55 2.56 7.13
CA ASP A 90 -2.96 3.28 8.34
C ASP A 90 -3.95 4.39 8.00
N VAL A 91 -4.94 4.55 8.87
CA VAL A 91 -5.96 5.58 8.79
C VAL A 91 -6.00 6.38 10.09
N ILE A 92 -6.36 7.64 10.00
CA ILE A 92 -6.54 8.50 11.16
C ILE A 92 -8.04 8.68 11.40
N GLN A 93 -8.46 8.18 12.55
CA GLN A 93 -9.82 8.24 13.02
C GLN A 93 -9.96 9.40 13.99
N ASP A 94 -10.98 10.24 13.82
CA ASP A 94 -11.31 11.30 14.76
C ASP A 94 -11.81 10.70 16.09
N PRO A 95 -11.83 11.47 17.20
CA PRO A 95 -12.25 10.96 18.52
C PRO A 95 -13.66 10.37 18.56
N ASP A 96 -14.53 10.78 17.63
CA ASP A 96 -15.89 10.25 17.48
C ASP A 96 -15.98 8.97 16.62
N GLY A 97 -14.83 8.42 16.22
CA GLY A 97 -14.76 7.19 15.44
C GLY A 97 -14.93 7.36 13.92
N VAL A 98 -15.07 8.58 13.42
CA VAL A 98 -15.32 8.86 12.00
C VAL A 98 -14.02 9.19 11.26
N LEU A 99 -13.88 8.66 10.05
CA LEU A 99 -12.77 8.97 9.12
C LEU A 99 -13.17 10.16 8.25
N ARG A 100 -12.59 11.34 8.50
CA ARG A 100 -12.87 12.55 7.72
C ARG A 100 -11.71 12.99 6.86
N ARG A 101 -10.53 12.42 7.08
CA ARG A 101 -9.29 12.83 6.45
C ARG A 101 -8.54 11.61 5.97
N HIS A 102 -7.91 11.74 4.82
CA HIS A 102 -7.06 10.68 4.29
C HIS A 102 -5.59 11.01 4.55
N LEU A 103 -4.90 10.07 5.17
CA LEU A 103 -3.46 10.16 5.39
C LEU A 103 -2.74 9.72 4.12
N LEU A 104 -2.24 10.67 3.34
CA LEU A 104 -1.54 10.36 2.08
C LEU A 104 -0.07 9.99 2.30
N ALA A 105 0.56 10.62 3.30
CA ALA A 105 1.97 10.41 3.61
C ALA A 105 2.21 10.52 5.11
N MET A 106 3.19 9.78 5.62
CA MET A 106 3.66 9.88 6.99
C MET A 106 5.18 9.67 7.04
N LYS A 107 5.81 10.18 8.11
CA LYS A 107 7.21 9.87 8.38
C LYS A 107 7.26 8.49 9.07
N PRO A 108 7.91 7.50 8.46
CA PRO A 108 7.99 6.18 9.08
C PRO A 108 8.74 6.22 10.40
N VAL A 109 8.25 5.44 11.38
CA VAL A 109 8.98 5.21 12.63
C VAL A 109 10.09 4.18 12.35
N PRO A 110 11.37 4.48 12.65
CA PRO A 110 12.49 3.59 12.30
C PRO A 110 12.39 2.16 12.85
N THR A 111 11.70 1.97 13.97
CA THR A 111 11.49 0.66 14.61
C THR A 111 10.24 -0.04 14.14
N SER A 112 9.45 0.57 13.26
CA SER A 112 8.25 -0.03 12.69
C SER A 112 8.59 -1.08 11.63
N PRO A 113 7.87 -2.20 11.55
CA PRO A 113 8.00 -3.15 10.46
C PRO A 113 7.53 -2.59 9.11
N CYS A 114 6.74 -1.52 9.12
CA CYS A 114 6.29 -0.80 7.94
C CYS A 114 7.04 0.54 7.84
N THR A 115 7.82 0.68 6.78
CA THR A 115 8.63 1.87 6.49
C THR A 115 8.14 2.63 5.25
N ALA A 116 6.98 2.27 4.71
CA ALA A 116 6.36 2.95 3.58
C ALA A 116 6.02 4.41 3.95
N PRO A 117 6.50 5.40 3.17
CA PRO A 117 6.23 6.81 3.45
C PRO A 117 4.86 7.28 2.93
N TYR A 118 4.23 6.52 2.04
CA TYR A 118 2.96 6.85 1.39
C TYR A 118 1.89 5.79 1.64
N ALA A 119 0.63 6.21 1.67
CA ALA A 119 -0.51 5.30 1.70
C ALA A 119 -0.57 4.45 0.41
N LEU A 120 -1.16 3.25 0.47
CA LEU A 120 -1.36 2.43 -0.72
C LEU A 120 -2.10 3.18 -1.82
N SER A 121 -3.15 3.93 -1.47
CA SER A 121 -3.92 4.74 -2.42
C SER A 121 -3.08 5.81 -3.12
N ALA A 122 -2.17 6.47 -2.39
CA ALA A 122 -1.24 7.45 -2.96
C ALA A 122 -0.23 6.77 -3.91
N GLN A 123 0.34 5.63 -3.52
CA GLN A 123 1.24 4.85 -4.37
C GLN A 123 0.58 4.43 -5.68
N LEU A 124 -0.65 3.92 -5.61
CA LEU A 124 -1.41 3.52 -6.81
C LEU A 124 -1.70 4.71 -7.71
N ALA A 125 -2.10 5.85 -7.14
CA ALA A 125 -2.36 7.07 -7.88
C ALA A 125 -1.09 7.63 -8.53
N PHE A 126 0.03 7.68 -7.81
CA PHE A 126 1.31 8.17 -8.35
C PHE A 126 1.79 7.31 -9.51
N HIS A 127 1.78 5.98 -9.36
CA HIS A 127 2.17 5.07 -10.43
C HIS A 127 1.26 5.19 -11.67
N TYR A 128 -0.06 5.37 -11.46
CA TYR A 128 -1.00 5.57 -12.56
C TYR A 128 -0.73 6.89 -13.30
N LEU A 129 -0.55 7.98 -12.56
CA LEU A 129 -0.32 9.31 -13.11
C LEU A 129 1.06 9.43 -13.79
N GLU A 130 2.08 8.74 -13.27
CA GLU A 130 3.40 8.72 -13.88
C GLU A 130 3.35 8.16 -15.31
N GLN A 131 2.49 7.19 -15.59
CA GLN A 131 2.28 6.66 -16.94
C GLN A 131 1.57 7.67 -17.87
N GLU A 132 0.94 8.70 -17.32
CA GLU A 132 0.39 9.86 -18.05
C GLU A 132 1.40 11.03 -18.11
N GLY A 133 2.64 10.82 -17.68
CA GLY A 133 3.67 11.87 -17.63
C GLY A 133 3.52 12.85 -16.45
N ILE A 134 2.68 12.53 -15.47
CA ILE A 134 2.42 13.37 -14.30
C ILE A 134 3.16 12.78 -13.10
N SER A 135 4.26 13.40 -12.69
CA SER A 135 5.04 12.98 -11.53
C SER A 135 4.63 13.75 -10.27
N ALA A 136 4.60 13.03 -9.14
CA ALA A 136 4.39 13.63 -7.83
C ALA A 136 5.63 14.43 -7.40
N ARG A 137 5.42 15.64 -6.90
CA ARG A 137 6.48 16.51 -6.38
C ARG A 137 5.98 17.30 -5.17
N TYR A 138 6.91 17.87 -4.41
CA TYR A 138 6.59 18.80 -3.33
C TYR A 138 7.08 20.20 -3.68
N ASN A 139 6.25 21.22 -3.41
CA ASN A 139 6.66 22.60 -3.55
C ASN A 139 7.47 23.07 -2.30
N ALA A 140 7.96 24.30 -2.34
CA ALA A 140 8.72 24.88 -1.23
C ALA A 140 7.94 25.00 0.08
N ALA A 141 6.58 25.03 0.03
CA ALA A 141 5.71 25.01 1.20
C ALA A 141 5.47 23.61 1.77
N GLY A 142 5.95 22.58 1.06
CA GLY A 142 5.76 21.17 1.40
C GLY A 142 4.39 20.62 0.99
N ASP A 143 3.67 21.30 0.10
CA ASP A 143 2.42 20.79 -0.46
C ASP A 143 2.70 19.80 -1.59
N LEU A 144 1.87 18.76 -1.69
CA LEU A 144 1.93 17.81 -2.80
C LEU A 144 1.43 18.46 -4.07
N VAL A 145 2.17 18.29 -5.17
CA VAL A 145 1.82 18.81 -6.50
C VAL A 145 1.78 17.65 -7.49
N LEU A 146 0.68 17.52 -8.21
CA LEU A 146 0.45 16.55 -9.27
C LEU A 146 0.08 17.31 -10.55
N GLY A 147 0.98 17.38 -11.51
CA GLY A 147 0.82 18.25 -12.68
C GLY A 147 0.67 19.71 -12.25
N ASP A 148 -0.47 20.31 -12.58
CA ASP A 148 -0.82 21.70 -12.22
C ASP A 148 -1.66 21.80 -10.93
N VAL A 149 -2.01 20.66 -10.32
CA VAL A 149 -2.86 20.64 -9.12
C VAL A 149 -2.01 20.61 -7.87
N VAL A 150 -2.29 21.54 -6.94
CA VAL A 150 -1.64 21.64 -5.64
C VAL A 150 -2.59 21.10 -4.57
N PHE A 151 -2.11 20.13 -3.78
CA PHE A 151 -2.79 19.59 -2.61
C PHE A 151 -2.14 20.19 -1.36
N PRO A 152 -2.77 21.23 -0.74
CA PRO A 152 -2.17 21.90 0.41
C PRO A 152 -2.17 20.95 1.61
N ARG A 153 -1.09 20.97 2.37
CA ARG A 153 -1.01 20.25 3.63
C ARG A 153 -2.00 20.80 4.63
N PHE A 154 -2.75 19.93 5.25
CA PHE A 154 -3.49 20.31 6.46
C PHE A 154 -2.51 20.69 7.56
N ARG A 155 -2.71 21.87 8.16
CA ARG A 155 -1.94 22.35 9.31
C ARG A 155 -2.69 22.02 10.59
N SER A 156 -1.97 21.85 11.71
CA SER A 156 -2.57 21.53 13.02
C SER A 156 -3.67 22.52 13.43
N ARG A 157 -3.53 23.81 13.08
CA ARG A 157 -4.54 24.84 13.36
C ARG A 157 -5.87 24.65 12.63
N ILE A 158 -5.91 23.87 11.57
CA ILE A 158 -7.11 23.59 10.77
C ILE A 158 -7.44 22.09 10.76
N GLY A 159 -7.03 21.39 11.82
CA GLY A 159 -7.31 19.96 12.01
C GLY A 159 -6.40 19.02 11.22
N GLY A 160 -5.22 19.48 10.78
CA GLY A 160 -4.20 18.61 10.20
C GLY A 160 -3.44 17.81 11.27
N TYR A 161 -2.88 16.68 10.86
CA TYR A 161 -1.94 15.89 11.66
C TYR A 161 -0.51 16.29 11.28
N GLN A 162 0.38 16.33 12.26
CA GLN A 162 1.82 16.52 12.05
C GLN A 162 2.52 15.18 11.91
#